data_457740e30514acd1f118c3b55351ea72
#
_entry.id   457740e30514acd1f118c3b55351ea72
#
_cell.length_a   1.000
_cell.length_b   1.000
_cell.length_c   1.000
_cell.angle_alpha   90.00
_cell.angle_beta   90.00
_cell.angle_gamma   90.00
#
_symmetry.space_group_name_H-M   'P 1'
#
loop_
_entity.id
_entity.type
_entity.pdbx_description
1 polymer ?
#
loop_
_entity_poly.entity_id
_entity_poly.type
_entity_poly.pdbx_seq_one_letter_code
_entity_poly.pdbx_strand_id
1 'polypeptide(L)'
;MENLVENFLCKAGLVKGVGYFKEMYIREIEAKWGIDLSSISNNGGAEKRFDFVVKGENTIYGLETNFYTSSGSKLNETARSYKTITMETKDLGYFKFVWFTDGCGWRSAKNNLKETFDVLEHLYNIADLENGIISKALI
;
A
#
# COMPACT_ATOMS: atom_id res chain seq x y z
N MET A 1 5.15 6.86 -10.52
CA MET A 1 5.41 6.18 -9.23
C MET A 1 5.37 4.66 -9.32
N GLU A 2 4.42 4.09 -10.02
CA GLU A 2 4.32 2.63 -10.17
C GLU A 2 5.58 2.01 -10.77
N ASN A 3 6.09 2.56 -11.87
CA ASN A 3 7.28 2.03 -12.52
C ASN A 3 8.50 2.04 -11.59
N LEU A 4 8.62 3.08 -10.78
CA LEU A 4 9.70 3.20 -9.81
C LEU A 4 9.58 2.11 -8.73
N VAL A 5 8.39 1.93 -8.19
CA VAL A 5 8.16 0.89 -7.18
C VAL A 5 8.44 -0.49 -7.75
N GLU A 6 7.96 -0.76 -8.96
CA GLU A 6 8.22 -2.05 -9.61
C GLU A 6 9.72 -2.31 -9.78
N ASN A 7 10.49 -1.29 -10.17
CA ASN A 7 11.94 -1.43 -10.28
C ASN A 7 12.59 -1.82 -8.95
N PHE A 8 12.12 -1.25 -7.85
CA PHE A 8 12.64 -1.61 -6.52
C PHE A 8 12.19 -3.00 -6.07
N LEU A 9 10.98 -3.44 -6.45
CA LEU A 9 10.54 -4.81 -6.20
C LEU A 9 11.46 -5.80 -6.90
N CYS A 10 11.79 -5.54 -8.16
CA CYS A 10 12.72 -6.38 -8.93
C CYS A 10 14.12 -6.37 -8.32
N LYS A 11 14.62 -5.21 -7.90
CA LYS A 11 15.93 -5.10 -7.25
C LYS A 11 16.02 -5.88 -5.94
N ALA A 12 14.89 -6.00 -5.24
CA ALA A 12 14.82 -6.77 -4.00
C ALA A 12 14.77 -8.29 -4.26
N GLY A 13 14.79 -8.71 -5.52
CA GLY A 13 14.81 -10.12 -5.88
C GLY A 13 13.44 -10.73 -6.15
N LEU A 14 12.38 -9.92 -6.14
CA LEU A 14 11.04 -10.40 -6.40
C LEU A 14 10.81 -10.58 -7.90
N VAL A 15 10.12 -11.66 -8.27
CA VAL A 15 9.81 -11.98 -9.66
C VAL A 15 8.31 -11.80 -9.90
N LYS A 16 7.94 -11.08 -10.96
CA LYS A 16 6.55 -10.83 -11.32
C LYS A 16 5.81 -12.15 -11.53
N GLY A 17 4.65 -12.26 -10.93
CA GLY A 17 3.83 -13.47 -11.00
C GLY A 17 4.24 -14.56 -10.00
N VAL A 18 5.29 -14.34 -9.22
CA VAL A 18 5.78 -15.27 -8.20
C VAL A 18 5.84 -14.59 -6.84
N GLY A 19 6.69 -13.56 -6.71
CA GLY A 19 6.87 -12.81 -5.46
C GLY A 19 6.05 -11.53 -5.40
N TYR A 20 5.74 -10.95 -6.55
CA TYR A 20 4.84 -9.82 -6.61
C TYR A 20 3.90 -9.92 -7.81
N PHE A 21 2.78 -9.22 -7.72
CA PHE A 21 1.71 -9.24 -8.71
C PHE A 21 1.21 -7.82 -8.91
N LYS A 22 0.72 -7.51 -10.12
CA LYS A 22 0.20 -6.18 -10.45
C LYS A 22 -1.32 -6.19 -10.55
N GLU A 23 -1.93 -5.12 -10.07
CA GLU A 23 -3.35 -4.81 -10.32
C GLU A 23 -4.30 -5.95 -9.94
N MET A 24 -4.15 -6.44 -8.70
CA MET A 24 -5.03 -7.49 -8.19
C MET A 24 -6.23 -6.94 -7.43
N TYR A 25 -7.40 -7.47 -7.73
CA TYR A 25 -8.61 -7.23 -6.96
C TYR A 25 -8.63 -8.08 -5.69
N ILE A 26 -9.38 -7.62 -4.70
CA ILE A 26 -9.52 -8.33 -3.42
C ILE A 26 -9.94 -9.79 -3.63
N ARG A 27 -10.95 -10.05 -4.49
CA ARG A 27 -11.42 -11.42 -4.75
C ARG A 27 -10.33 -12.32 -5.34
N GLU A 28 -9.44 -11.75 -6.15
CA GLU A 28 -8.33 -12.50 -6.73
C GLU A 28 -7.30 -12.88 -5.67
N ILE A 29 -7.04 -11.96 -4.73
CA ILE A 29 -6.14 -12.19 -3.60
C ILE A 29 -6.70 -13.29 -2.70
N GLU A 30 -7.98 -13.19 -2.37
CA GLU A 30 -8.67 -14.19 -1.54
C GLU A 30 -8.63 -15.59 -2.16
N ALA A 31 -8.92 -15.66 -3.47
CA ALA A 31 -8.93 -16.93 -4.19
C ALA A 31 -7.53 -17.56 -4.28
N LYS A 32 -6.52 -16.71 -4.52
CA LYS A 32 -5.16 -17.20 -4.73
C LYS A 32 -4.52 -17.75 -3.45
N TRP A 33 -4.73 -17.10 -2.32
CA TRP A 33 -4.06 -17.46 -1.07
C TRP A 33 -5.00 -17.99 0.02
N GLY A 34 -6.28 -18.09 -0.26
CA GLY A 34 -7.25 -18.63 0.69
C GLY A 34 -7.41 -17.80 1.94
N ILE A 35 -7.34 -16.49 1.82
CA ILE A 35 -7.49 -15.55 2.94
C ILE A 35 -8.80 -14.78 2.83
N ASP A 36 -9.28 -14.25 3.95
CA ASP A 36 -10.53 -13.49 4.05
C ASP A 36 -10.22 -12.01 4.19
N LEU A 37 -10.62 -11.22 3.18
CA LEU A 37 -10.49 -9.77 3.17
C LEU A 37 -11.84 -9.06 3.20
N SER A 38 -12.89 -9.75 3.67
CA SER A 38 -14.24 -9.18 3.74
C SER A 38 -14.35 -7.96 4.66
N SER A 39 -13.37 -7.77 5.56
CA SER A 39 -13.32 -6.59 6.41
C SER A 39 -13.03 -5.29 5.65
N ILE A 40 -12.51 -5.39 4.42
CA ILE A 40 -12.26 -4.21 3.58
C ILE A 40 -13.57 -3.81 2.90
N SER A 41 -14.18 -2.71 3.38
CA SER A 41 -15.48 -2.26 2.89
C SER A 41 -15.42 -1.46 1.59
N ASN A 42 -14.29 -0.81 1.33
CA ASN A 42 -14.12 0.14 0.23
C ASN A 42 -15.26 1.18 0.19
N ASN A 43 -15.80 1.52 1.37
CA ASN A 43 -16.90 2.48 1.56
C ASN A 43 -18.15 2.16 0.71
N GLY A 44 -18.42 0.87 0.48
CA GLY A 44 -19.56 0.43 -0.33
C GLY A 44 -19.41 0.71 -1.82
N GLY A 45 -18.22 1.14 -2.26
CA GLY A 45 -17.95 1.42 -3.64
C GLY A 45 -17.57 0.18 -4.44
N ALA A 46 -16.96 0.40 -5.61
CA ALA A 46 -16.47 -0.68 -6.44
C ALA A 46 -15.41 -1.50 -5.70
N GLU A 47 -15.24 -2.74 -6.10
CA GLU A 47 -14.24 -3.64 -5.52
C GLU A 47 -12.85 -3.01 -5.56
N LYS A 48 -12.13 -3.09 -4.44
CA LYS A 48 -10.79 -2.54 -4.31
C LYS A 48 -9.78 -3.34 -5.13
N ARG A 49 -8.97 -2.62 -5.91
CA ARG A 49 -7.84 -3.18 -6.66
C ARG A 49 -6.56 -2.53 -6.14
N PHE A 50 -5.56 -3.34 -5.80
CA PHE A 50 -4.27 -2.85 -5.38
C PHE A 50 -3.31 -2.73 -6.56
N ASP A 51 -2.48 -1.68 -6.58
CA ASP A 51 -1.49 -1.49 -7.63
C ASP A 51 -0.50 -2.65 -7.70
N PHE A 52 -0.07 -3.12 -6.55
CA PHE A 52 0.78 -4.30 -6.42
C PHE A 52 0.36 -5.14 -5.23
N VAL A 53 0.69 -6.43 -5.30
CA VAL A 53 0.58 -7.34 -4.16
C VAL A 53 1.92 -8.07 -4.02
N VAL A 54 2.46 -8.08 -2.80
CA VAL A 54 3.71 -8.77 -2.50
C VAL A 54 3.41 -10.00 -1.64
N LYS A 55 3.91 -11.14 -2.06
CA LYS A 55 3.83 -12.39 -1.30
C LYS A 55 5.04 -12.45 -0.37
N GLY A 56 4.85 -12.05 0.89
CA GLY A 56 5.85 -12.22 1.94
C GLY A 56 5.87 -13.63 2.47
N GLU A 57 6.74 -13.88 3.43
CA GLU A 57 6.89 -15.22 4.03
C GLU A 57 5.61 -15.68 4.72
N ASN A 58 5.04 -14.84 5.58
CA ASN A 58 3.83 -15.16 6.34
C ASN A 58 2.70 -14.18 6.14
N THR A 59 2.87 -13.18 5.27
CA THR A 59 1.93 -12.08 5.11
C THR A 59 1.84 -11.68 3.65
N ILE A 60 0.62 -11.37 3.23
CA ILE A 60 0.36 -10.78 1.92
C ILE A 60 0.30 -9.26 2.10
N TYR A 61 0.99 -8.51 1.27
CA TYR A 61 0.99 -7.05 1.32
C TYR A 61 0.26 -6.48 0.12
N GLY A 62 -0.75 -5.64 0.38
CA GLY A 62 -1.43 -4.87 -0.67
C GLY A 62 -0.81 -3.49 -0.75
N LEU A 63 -0.28 -3.12 -1.92
CA LEU A 63 0.47 -1.89 -2.13
C LEU A 63 -0.30 -0.90 -2.99
N GLU A 64 -0.28 0.36 -2.57
CA GLU A 64 -0.74 1.48 -3.37
C GLU A 64 0.42 2.46 -3.59
N THR A 65 0.45 3.09 -4.75
CA THR A 65 1.52 4.01 -5.12
C THR A 65 0.95 5.31 -5.66
N ASN A 66 1.37 6.45 -5.11
CA ASN A 66 0.90 7.77 -5.54
C ASN A 66 2.01 8.80 -5.40
N PHE A 67 2.01 9.76 -6.33
CA PHE A 67 2.90 10.91 -6.26
C PHE A 67 2.06 12.19 -6.28
N TYR A 68 2.30 13.10 -5.33
CA TYR A 68 1.54 14.34 -5.20
C TYR A 68 2.42 15.56 -5.36
N THR A 69 2.19 16.34 -6.42
CA THR A 69 2.93 17.59 -6.68
C THR A 69 2.33 18.78 -5.94
N SER A 70 1.06 18.66 -5.51
CA SER A 70 0.38 19.70 -4.75
C SER A 70 -0.47 19.07 -3.66
N SER A 71 -0.65 19.79 -2.55
CA SER A 71 -1.60 19.37 -1.52
C SER A 71 -3.02 19.73 -1.96
N GLY A 72 -4.01 19.13 -1.33
CA GLY A 72 -5.39 19.44 -1.61
C GLY A 72 -6.32 18.31 -1.24
N SER A 73 -7.58 18.42 -1.70
CA SER A 73 -8.63 17.48 -1.35
C SER A 73 -8.32 16.05 -1.78
N LYS A 74 -7.69 15.88 -2.94
CA LYS A 74 -7.37 14.53 -3.44
C LYS A 74 -6.39 13.78 -2.54
N LEU A 75 -5.32 14.44 -2.09
CA LEU A 75 -4.39 13.83 -1.13
C LEU A 75 -5.10 13.52 0.18
N ASN A 76 -5.92 14.47 0.68
CA ASN A 76 -6.65 14.29 1.92
C ASN A 76 -7.66 13.12 1.83
N GLU A 77 -8.40 13.03 0.72
CA GLU A 77 -9.36 11.95 0.49
C GLU A 77 -8.67 10.59 0.42
N THR A 78 -7.55 10.52 -0.31
CA THR A 78 -6.78 9.29 -0.44
C THR A 78 -6.24 8.85 0.92
N ALA A 79 -5.68 9.77 1.69
CA ALA A 79 -5.13 9.46 3.01
C ALA A 79 -6.22 8.92 3.96
N ARG A 80 -7.43 9.51 3.94
CA ARG A 80 -8.54 9.03 4.74
C ARG A 80 -9.00 7.64 4.31
N SER A 81 -9.07 7.41 3.00
CA SER A 81 -9.44 6.11 2.45
C SER A 81 -8.46 5.03 2.88
N TYR A 82 -7.17 5.33 2.83
CA TYR A 82 -6.12 4.37 3.21
C TYR A 82 -6.04 4.16 4.71
N LYS A 83 -6.35 5.19 5.50
CA LYS A 83 -6.53 5.03 6.95
C LYS A 83 -7.63 4.01 7.23
N THR A 84 -8.75 4.10 6.53
CA THR A 84 -9.87 3.17 6.69
C THR A 84 -9.43 1.73 6.37
N ILE A 85 -8.74 1.52 5.26
CA ILE A 85 -8.22 0.19 4.90
C ILE A 85 -7.28 -0.34 5.99
N THR A 86 -6.38 0.50 6.49
CA THR A 86 -5.45 0.12 7.55
C THR A 86 -6.19 -0.31 8.82
N MET A 87 -7.20 0.47 9.21
CA MET A 87 -8.00 0.13 10.40
C MET A 87 -8.79 -1.16 10.21
N GLU A 88 -9.34 -1.38 9.01
CA GLU A 88 -10.11 -2.57 8.68
C GLU A 88 -9.25 -3.84 8.62
N THR A 89 -7.95 -3.71 8.40
CA THR A 89 -7.04 -4.85 8.24
C THR A 89 -6.03 -4.99 9.38
N LYS A 90 -6.04 -4.10 10.37
CA LYS A 90 -5.00 -4.07 11.41
C LYS A 90 -4.89 -5.36 12.22
N ASP A 91 -6.00 -6.06 12.41
CA ASP A 91 -6.03 -7.30 13.22
C ASP A 91 -5.83 -8.56 12.36
N LEU A 92 -5.64 -8.41 11.04
CA LEU A 92 -5.39 -9.53 10.15
C LEU A 92 -3.88 -9.81 10.12
N GLY A 93 -3.47 -10.91 10.72
CA GLY A 93 -2.05 -11.29 10.73
C GLY A 93 -1.52 -11.70 9.37
N TYR A 94 -2.40 -12.08 8.45
CA TYR A 94 -2.05 -12.58 7.12
C TYR A 94 -2.07 -11.50 6.03
N PHE A 95 -2.52 -10.27 6.33
CA PHE A 95 -2.60 -9.18 5.34
C PHE A 95 -2.23 -7.84 5.96
N LYS A 96 -1.41 -7.06 5.24
CA LYS A 96 -1.06 -5.69 5.63
C LYS A 96 -1.17 -4.77 4.41
N PHE A 97 -1.61 -3.54 4.67
CA PHE A 97 -1.68 -2.48 3.67
C PHE A 97 -0.39 -1.66 3.68
N VAL A 98 0.15 -1.35 2.50
CA VAL A 98 1.39 -0.58 2.34
C VAL A 98 1.14 0.56 1.35
N TRP A 99 1.57 1.77 1.69
CA TRP A 99 1.42 2.94 0.83
C TRP A 99 2.78 3.55 0.52
N PHE A 100 3.16 3.53 -0.76
CA PHE A 100 4.34 4.25 -1.25
C PHE A 100 3.88 5.55 -1.86
N THR A 101 4.35 6.67 -1.32
CA THR A 101 3.95 7.99 -1.79
C THR A 101 5.09 8.99 -1.61
N ASP A 102 5.11 10.01 -2.44
CA ASP A 102 6.07 11.11 -2.33
C ASP A 102 5.51 12.32 -3.08
N GLY A 103 6.28 13.41 -3.04
CA GLY A 103 5.96 14.64 -3.75
C GLY A 103 5.87 15.84 -2.83
N CYS A 104 6.05 17.03 -3.41
CA CYS A 104 6.07 18.28 -2.63
C CYS A 104 4.71 18.63 -2.00
N GLY A 105 3.62 18.05 -2.49
CA GLY A 105 2.29 18.25 -1.90
C GLY A 105 2.17 17.82 -0.44
N TRP A 106 3.04 16.91 0.00
CA TRP A 106 3.04 16.41 1.37
C TRP A 106 3.45 17.45 2.40
N ARG A 107 4.25 18.45 2.00
CA ARG A 107 4.77 19.47 2.93
C ARG A 107 3.67 20.22 3.66
N SER A 108 2.63 20.62 2.94
CA SER A 108 1.50 21.34 3.52
C SER A 108 0.42 20.45 4.12
N ALA A 109 0.34 19.20 3.68
CA ALA A 109 -0.65 18.24 4.19
C ALA A 109 -0.22 17.57 5.49
N LYS A 110 1.06 17.50 5.77
CA LYS A 110 1.65 16.71 6.86
C LYS A 110 1.03 16.99 8.23
N ASN A 111 0.86 18.26 8.58
CA ASN A 111 0.32 18.64 9.88
C ASN A 111 -1.18 18.33 9.99
N ASN A 112 -1.92 18.49 8.89
CA ASN A 112 -3.36 18.27 8.88
C ASN A 112 -3.73 16.77 8.90
N LEU A 113 -2.79 15.91 8.52
CA LEU A 113 -3.01 14.47 8.41
C LEU A 113 -2.23 13.67 9.45
N LYS A 114 -1.77 14.31 10.51
CA LYS A 114 -0.96 13.65 11.53
C LYS A 114 -1.64 12.42 12.11
N GLU A 115 -2.93 12.51 12.44
CA GLU A 115 -3.68 11.39 12.98
C GLU A 115 -3.76 10.22 12.01
N THR A 116 -3.84 10.52 10.71
CA THR A 116 -3.84 9.51 9.66
C THR A 116 -2.48 8.82 9.60
N PHE A 117 -1.40 9.58 9.67
CA PHE A 117 -0.05 9.02 9.63
C PHE A 117 0.26 8.13 10.83
N ASP A 118 -0.26 8.48 11.99
CA ASP A 118 -0.02 7.72 13.21
C ASP A 118 -0.59 6.30 13.14
N VAL A 119 -1.62 6.05 12.31
CA VAL A 119 -2.19 4.72 12.15
C VAL A 119 -1.65 3.97 10.94
N LEU A 120 -1.01 4.66 9.98
CA LEU A 120 -0.44 4.04 8.79
C LEU A 120 0.92 3.41 9.14
N GLU A 121 0.91 2.14 9.48
CA GLU A 121 2.10 1.39 9.88
C GLU A 121 3.15 1.33 8.76
N HIS A 122 2.70 1.16 7.52
CA HIS A 122 3.58 1.03 6.34
C HIS A 122 3.34 2.17 5.36
N LEU A 123 3.89 3.33 5.66
CA LEU A 123 3.88 4.52 4.80
C LEU A 123 5.32 4.88 4.46
N TYR A 124 5.69 4.80 3.19
CA TYR A 124 7.07 4.96 2.75
C TYR A 124 7.19 5.91 1.57
N ASN A 125 8.35 6.56 1.47
CA ASN A 125 8.67 7.47 0.37
C ASN A 125 9.78 6.90 -0.52
N ILE A 126 10.20 7.68 -1.52
CA ILE A 126 11.26 7.27 -2.45
C ILE A 126 12.59 7.04 -1.72
N ALA A 127 12.93 7.88 -0.75
CA ALA A 127 14.16 7.70 0.03
C ALA A 127 14.16 6.36 0.77
N ASP A 128 13.00 5.96 1.31
CA ASP A 128 12.85 4.66 1.96
C ASP A 128 13.09 3.51 0.98
N LEU A 129 12.55 3.64 -0.25
CA LEU A 129 12.79 2.66 -1.31
C LEU A 129 14.27 2.55 -1.63
N GLU A 130 14.95 3.67 -1.78
CA GLU A 130 16.39 3.71 -2.06
C GLU A 130 17.21 3.09 -0.91
N ASN A 131 16.71 3.16 0.31
CA ASN A 131 17.35 2.58 1.49
C ASN A 131 16.96 1.12 1.74
N GLY A 132 16.28 0.47 0.80
CA GLY A 132 16.01 -0.96 0.84
C GLY A 132 14.84 -1.37 1.72
N ILE A 133 13.83 -0.50 1.88
CA ILE A 133 12.68 -0.79 2.74
C ILE A 133 11.92 -2.05 2.34
N ILE A 134 11.87 -2.38 1.05
CA ILE A 134 11.16 -3.57 0.58
C ILE A 134 11.78 -4.83 1.21
N SER A 135 13.08 -4.95 1.15
CA SER A 135 13.79 -6.11 1.75
C SER A 135 13.68 -6.13 3.28
N LYS A 136 13.62 -4.96 3.91
CA LYS A 136 13.57 -4.85 5.36
C LYS A 136 12.18 -5.12 5.93
N ALA A 137 11.14 -4.71 5.23
CA ALA A 137 9.78 -4.69 5.76
C ALA A 137 8.82 -5.70 5.10
N LEU A 138 9.03 -6.06 3.83
CA LEU A 138 8.06 -6.85 3.06
C LEU A 138 8.56 -8.25 2.67
N ILE A 139 9.78 -8.58 2.97
CA ILE A 139 10.33 -9.91 2.63
C ILE A 139 10.85 -10.63 3.85
#